data_0ac3ca8b27ca8811ea41a9613a6f6d40
#
_entry.id   0ac3ca8b27ca8811ea41a9613a6f6d40
#
_cell.length_a   1.000
_cell.length_b   1.000
_cell.length_c   1.000
_cell.angle_alpha   90.00
_cell.angle_beta   90.00
_cell.angle_gamma   90.00
#
_symmetry.space_group_name_H-M   'P 1'
#
loop_
_entity.id
_entity.type
_entity.pdbx_description
1 polymer ?
#
loop_
_entity_poly.entity_id
_entity_poly.type
_entity_poly.pdbx_seq_one_letter_code
_entity_poly.pdbx_strand_id
1 'polypeptide(L)'
;VTWLKVGCGVARFIWAGILGGAAIVCSVGCVVPQRVAPAWTIGGQVDFGGARVQATLADVAARATVSVIDATSGNTVVTTVTTEQGGFSLTFPRTFVPGTAVYILEAVKGLNQNRAGRDAARVRTFIQWASGGYRSMNSSLLNNPITISRTTTALAVIQSLRQLPPDPLIGALDLGVADTSVSPPTPDTFRPGSSGITQQQFHDVTAFVGDALSADLDPLQAVSLTGAGAFVLQSRAPAVTDVLPALARVGDTVTLTGTQFDPMLSGNRVFFAGASGVIPTSATPTSLVVVVPPGAVTGDLQVSTMYGLSATRSFAIAVPFSGTFTGS
;
A
#
# COMPACT_ATOMS: atom_id res chain seq x y z
N VAL A 1 -27.95 -31.95 9.02
CA VAL A 1 -29.13 -31.12 9.29
C VAL A 1 -29.93 -31.82 10.36
N THR A 2 -29.73 -31.42 11.62
CA THR A 2 -30.43 -31.99 12.77
C THR A 2 -31.49 -30.98 13.18
N TRP A 3 -32.75 -31.33 12.94
CA TRP A 3 -33.89 -30.55 13.38
C TRP A 3 -34.19 -30.82 14.84
N LEU A 4 -33.95 -29.84 15.70
CA LEU A 4 -34.43 -29.89 17.08
C LEU A 4 -35.87 -29.38 17.07
N LYS A 5 -36.85 -30.29 17.19
CA LYS A 5 -38.23 -29.97 17.47
C LYS A 5 -38.35 -29.53 18.93
N VAL A 6 -38.55 -28.25 19.17
CA VAL A 6 -39.00 -27.77 20.48
C VAL A 6 -40.53 -27.64 20.40
N GLY A 7 -41.20 -28.58 21.06
CA GLY A 7 -42.63 -28.57 21.15
C GLY A 7 -43.14 -27.48 22.10
N CYS A 8 -44.05 -26.64 21.62
CA CYS A 8 -44.78 -25.69 22.45
C CYS A 8 -45.87 -26.48 23.20
N GLY A 9 -45.64 -26.83 24.46
CA GLY A 9 -46.63 -27.47 25.31
C GLY A 9 -47.64 -26.44 25.83
N VAL A 10 -48.87 -26.58 25.39
CA VAL A 10 -50.00 -25.81 25.94
C VAL A 10 -50.41 -26.45 27.25
N ALA A 11 -50.04 -25.85 28.37
CA ALA A 11 -50.60 -26.23 29.67
C ALA A 11 -51.95 -25.51 29.86
N ARG A 12 -53.03 -26.24 29.72
CA ARG A 12 -54.38 -25.79 30.15
C ARG A 12 -54.49 -26.03 31.65
N PHE A 13 -54.52 -24.98 32.45
CA PHE A 13 -54.98 -25.00 33.84
C PHE A 13 -56.39 -24.43 33.87
N ILE A 14 -57.39 -25.31 34.14
CA ILE A 14 -58.73 -24.89 34.49
C ILE A 14 -58.75 -24.87 36.01
N TRP A 15 -58.91 -23.68 36.60
CA TRP A 15 -59.29 -23.52 38.01
C TRP A 15 -60.57 -22.69 38.06
N ALA A 16 -61.62 -23.34 38.49
CA ALA A 16 -62.86 -22.65 38.91
C ALA A 16 -62.78 -22.37 40.39
N GLY A 17 -62.81 -21.11 40.75
CA GLY A 17 -62.85 -20.65 42.14
C GLY A 17 -63.24 -19.20 42.20
N ILE A 18 -64.46 -18.96 42.64
CA ILE A 18 -65.06 -17.63 42.88
C ILE A 18 -64.41 -17.00 44.09
N LEU A 19 -63.89 -15.79 43.98
CA LEU A 19 -64.02 -14.63 44.89
C LEU A 19 -62.94 -13.59 44.59
N GLY A 20 -63.39 -12.42 44.23
CA GLY A 20 -62.82 -11.05 44.31
C GLY A 20 -61.32 -10.90 44.32
N GLY A 21 -60.76 -10.44 43.21
CA GLY A 21 -59.34 -10.04 43.25
C GLY A 21 -58.78 -9.87 41.81
N ALA A 22 -58.18 -8.76 41.57
CA ALA A 22 -57.59 -8.30 40.30
C ALA A 22 -56.97 -9.39 39.46
N ALA A 23 -57.39 -9.55 38.19
CA ALA A 23 -56.76 -10.41 37.22
C ALA A 23 -55.39 -9.85 36.82
N ILE A 24 -54.33 -10.47 37.26
CA ILE A 24 -53.00 -10.27 36.73
C ILE A 24 -52.92 -11.00 35.39
N VAL A 25 -53.05 -10.27 34.30
CA VAL A 25 -52.75 -10.79 32.97
C VAL A 25 -51.23 -10.88 32.81
N CYS A 26 -50.67 -12.04 33.15
CA CYS A 26 -49.28 -12.36 32.72
C CYS A 26 -49.30 -12.61 31.21
N SER A 27 -49.00 -11.60 30.41
CA SER A 27 -48.63 -11.77 29.02
C SER A 27 -47.26 -12.46 28.96
N VAL A 28 -47.26 -13.79 28.82
CA VAL A 28 -46.06 -14.52 28.43
C VAL A 28 -45.78 -14.14 27.00
N GLY A 29 -44.99 -13.09 26.82
CA GLY A 29 -44.45 -12.72 25.51
C GLY A 29 -43.56 -13.89 25.04
N CYS A 30 -44.01 -14.61 24.00
CA CYS A 30 -43.10 -15.47 23.27
C CYS A 30 -41.95 -14.65 22.76
N VAL A 31 -40.80 -14.72 23.40
CA VAL A 31 -39.57 -14.22 22.83
C VAL A 31 -39.25 -15.11 21.63
N VAL A 32 -39.66 -14.66 20.46
CA VAL A 32 -39.20 -15.24 19.21
C VAL A 32 -37.71 -15.05 19.16
N PRO A 33 -36.91 -16.15 19.12
CA PRO A 33 -35.48 -15.97 19.02
C PRO A 33 -35.19 -15.22 17.72
N GLN A 34 -34.72 -13.97 17.87
CA GLN A 34 -34.26 -13.21 16.72
C GLN A 34 -33.20 -14.07 16.03
N ARG A 35 -33.45 -14.42 14.79
CA ARG A 35 -32.44 -15.03 13.92
C ARG A 35 -31.30 -14.03 13.81
N VAL A 36 -30.24 -14.27 14.53
CA VAL A 36 -29.01 -13.49 14.38
C VAL A 36 -28.52 -13.73 12.96
N ALA A 37 -28.51 -12.70 12.15
CA ALA A 37 -27.97 -12.79 10.80
C ALA A 37 -26.53 -13.35 10.86
N PRO A 38 -26.18 -14.26 9.95
CA PRO A 38 -24.80 -14.75 9.87
C PRO A 38 -23.86 -13.55 9.64
N ALA A 39 -22.72 -13.55 10.32
CA ALA A 39 -21.68 -12.58 10.05
C ALA A 39 -21.12 -12.84 8.64
N TRP A 40 -20.93 -11.79 7.85
CA TRP A 40 -20.25 -11.90 6.58
C TRP A 40 -18.78 -12.21 6.82
N THR A 41 -18.24 -13.17 6.09
CA THR A 41 -16.81 -13.49 6.11
C THR A 41 -16.31 -13.51 4.67
N ILE A 42 -15.22 -12.83 4.42
CA ILE A 42 -14.51 -12.82 3.14
C ILE A 42 -13.06 -13.21 3.38
N GLY A 43 -12.43 -13.82 2.40
CA GLY A 43 -11.03 -14.24 2.51
C GLY A 43 -10.30 -14.16 1.19
N GLY A 44 -8.99 -14.21 1.28
CA GLY A 44 -8.13 -14.11 0.11
C GLY A 44 -6.66 -14.15 0.42
N GLN A 45 -5.88 -13.68 -0.54
CA GLN A 45 -4.43 -13.66 -0.52
C GLN A 45 -3.91 -12.25 -0.82
N VAL A 46 -2.86 -11.85 -0.11
CA VAL A 46 -2.09 -10.64 -0.41
C VAL A 46 -0.76 -11.03 -1.03
N ASP A 47 -0.41 -10.37 -2.12
CA ASP A 47 0.87 -10.53 -2.81
C ASP A 47 1.46 -9.15 -3.10
N PHE A 48 2.60 -8.83 -2.49
CA PHE A 48 3.36 -7.61 -2.78
C PHE A 48 4.27 -7.77 -4.00
N GLY A 49 4.33 -8.95 -4.63
CA GLY A 49 5.03 -9.16 -5.89
C GLY A 49 6.54 -9.02 -5.79
N GLY A 50 7.16 -9.70 -4.86
CA GLY A 50 8.62 -9.74 -4.74
C GLY A 50 9.27 -10.34 -5.99
N ALA A 51 9.82 -9.50 -6.87
CA ALA A 51 10.60 -9.92 -8.03
C ALA A 51 12.08 -10.23 -7.67
N ARG A 52 12.38 -10.53 -6.42
CA ARG A 52 13.75 -10.85 -5.99
C ARG A 52 13.99 -12.35 -6.04
N VAL A 53 15.07 -12.74 -6.70
CA VAL A 53 15.57 -14.12 -6.84
C VAL A 53 15.89 -14.79 -5.48
N GLN A 54 15.82 -14.05 -4.39
CA GLN A 54 15.81 -14.53 -3.02
C GLN A 54 14.62 -13.90 -2.30
N ALA A 55 13.46 -14.56 -2.43
CA ALA A 55 12.31 -14.27 -1.58
C ALA A 55 12.73 -14.47 -0.12
N THR A 56 13.12 -13.41 0.54
CA THR A 56 13.18 -13.40 1.99
C THR A 56 11.74 -13.38 2.51
N LEU A 57 11.49 -13.86 3.71
CA LEU A 57 10.18 -13.77 4.39
C LEU A 57 9.59 -12.34 4.36
N ALA A 58 10.41 -11.32 4.06
CA ALA A 58 10.03 -9.92 3.90
C ALA A 58 9.23 -9.62 2.62
N ASP A 59 9.32 -10.49 1.60
CA ASP A 59 8.58 -10.33 0.34
C ASP A 59 7.21 -11.01 0.37
N VAL A 60 7.00 -11.87 1.35
CA VAL A 60 5.70 -12.47 1.64
C VAL A 60 4.87 -11.46 2.39
N ALA A 61 3.60 -11.36 2.06
CA ALA A 61 2.65 -10.46 2.73
C ALA A 61 2.33 -10.92 4.18
N ALA A 62 3.32 -11.43 4.91
CA ALA A 62 3.19 -11.89 6.27
C ALA A 62 2.91 -10.72 7.21
N ARG A 63 1.89 -10.88 8.07
CA ARG A 63 1.50 -9.88 9.07
C ARG A 63 1.18 -8.50 8.49
N ALA A 64 0.80 -8.44 7.22
CA ALA A 64 0.27 -7.23 6.63
C ALA A 64 -1.11 -6.93 7.21
N THR A 65 -1.39 -5.64 7.45
CA THR A 65 -2.72 -5.22 7.88
C THR A 65 -3.62 -5.12 6.65
N VAL A 66 -4.72 -5.86 6.64
CA VAL A 66 -5.74 -5.77 5.59
C VAL A 66 -6.95 -5.05 6.14
N SER A 67 -7.35 -3.96 5.49
CA SER A 67 -8.48 -3.12 5.87
C SER A 67 -9.53 -3.11 4.76
N VAL A 68 -10.79 -3.17 5.14
CA VAL A 68 -11.92 -2.87 4.26
C VAL A 68 -12.33 -1.43 4.51
N ILE A 69 -12.29 -0.62 3.47
CA ILE A 69 -12.58 0.81 3.52
C ILE A 69 -13.77 1.08 2.60
N ASP A 70 -14.78 1.75 3.10
CA ASP A 70 -15.89 2.24 2.26
C ASP A 70 -15.35 3.31 1.31
N ALA A 71 -15.44 3.08 0.00
CA ALA A 71 -14.87 3.97 -1.01
C ALA A 71 -15.56 5.35 -1.05
N THR A 72 -16.79 5.46 -0.54
CA THR A 72 -17.55 6.72 -0.52
C THR A 72 -17.22 7.58 0.69
N SER A 73 -17.20 6.96 1.87
CA SER A 73 -16.98 7.69 3.13
C SER A 73 -15.51 7.74 3.56
N GLY A 74 -14.66 6.86 3.03
CA GLY A 74 -13.28 6.68 3.46
C GLY A 74 -13.14 5.98 4.81
N ASN A 75 -14.23 5.53 5.43
CA ASN A 75 -14.20 4.91 6.75
C ASN A 75 -13.78 3.45 6.67
N THR A 76 -12.95 3.04 7.60
CA THR A 76 -12.58 1.63 7.78
C THR A 76 -13.73 0.87 8.42
N VAL A 77 -14.17 -0.21 7.77
CA VAL A 77 -15.27 -1.07 8.23
C VAL A 77 -14.77 -2.19 9.13
N VAL A 78 -13.70 -2.86 8.71
CA VAL A 78 -13.09 -3.98 9.42
C VAL A 78 -11.65 -4.14 9.01
N THR A 79 -10.83 -4.67 9.91
CA THR A 79 -9.41 -4.97 9.68
C THR A 79 -9.06 -6.37 10.13
N THR A 80 -8.02 -6.93 9.52
CA THR A 80 -7.39 -8.18 9.95
C THR A 80 -5.89 -8.13 9.66
N VAL A 81 -5.17 -9.16 10.05
CA VAL A 81 -3.74 -9.33 9.75
C VAL A 81 -3.57 -10.60 8.95
N THR A 82 -2.71 -10.57 7.96
CA THR A 82 -2.41 -11.74 7.13
C THR A 82 -1.64 -12.81 7.90
N THR A 83 -1.80 -14.07 7.48
CA THR A 83 -0.95 -15.18 7.92
C THR A 83 0.48 -15.01 7.43
N GLU A 84 1.37 -15.89 7.86
CA GLU A 84 2.78 -15.93 7.39
C GLU A 84 2.88 -16.19 5.86
N GLN A 85 1.83 -16.75 5.26
CA GLN A 85 1.75 -17.00 3.81
C GLN A 85 0.96 -15.92 3.07
N GLY A 86 0.59 -14.82 3.73
CA GLY A 86 -0.16 -13.72 3.13
C GLY A 86 -1.67 -13.96 3.00
N GLY A 87 -2.19 -15.07 3.50
CA GLY A 87 -3.63 -15.33 3.52
C GLY A 87 -4.34 -14.45 4.54
N PHE A 88 -5.57 -14.03 4.26
CA PHE A 88 -6.39 -13.28 5.20
C PHE A 88 -7.82 -13.78 5.26
N SER A 89 -8.47 -13.53 6.41
CA SER A 89 -9.90 -13.72 6.62
C SER A 89 -10.44 -12.52 7.39
N LEU A 90 -11.51 -11.92 6.87
CA LEU A 90 -12.18 -10.76 7.45
C LEU A 90 -13.61 -11.15 7.83
N THR A 91 -13.95 -10.99 9.09
CA THR A 91 -15.30 -11.21 9.60
C THR A 91 -15.94 -9.86 9.92
N PHE A 92 -16.98 -9.49 9.19
CA PHE A 92 -17.67 -8.23 9.37
C PHE A 92 -18.50 -8.22 10.66
N PRO A 93 -18.69 -7.04 11.28
CA PRO A 93 -19.64 -6.90 12.39
C PRO A 93 -21.03 -7.38 11.98
N ARG A 94 -21.78 -7.96 12.91
CA ARG A 94 -23.14 -8.44 12.65
C ARG A 94 -24.13 -7.33 12.24
N THR A 95 -23.78 -6.09 12.57
CA THR A 95 -24.52 -4.89 12.17
C THR A 95 -24.20 -4.44 10.76
N PHE A 96 -23.18 -5.03 10.12
CA PHE A 96 -22.83 -4.70 8.75
C PHE A 96 -23.87 -5.24 7.77
N VAL A 97 -24.45 -4.33 7.03
CA VAL A 97 -25.36 -4.64 5.93
C VAL A 97 -24.68 -4.16 4.65
N PRO A 98 -24.19 -5.11 3.82
CA PRO A 98 -23.57 -4.71 2.57
C PRO A 98 -24.60 -4.06 1.65
N GLY A 99 -24.33 -2.83 1.23
CA GLY A 99 -25.09 -2.14 0.19
C GLY A 99 -24.52 -2.42 -1.20
N THR A 100 -24.89 -1.57 -2.16
CA THR A 100 -24.31 -1.57 -3.51
C THR A 100 -23.01 -0.73 -3.59
N ALA A 101 -22.52 -0.24 -2.47
CA ALA A 101 -21.28 0.54 -2.41
C ALA A 101 -20.07 -0.31 -2.78
N VAL A 102 -19.07 0.34 -3.34
CA VAL A 102 -17.76 -0.26 -3.59
C VAL A 102 -16.90 -0.09 -2.33
N TYR A 103 -16.19 -1.15 -1.99
CA TYR A 103 -15.24 -1.15 -0.88
C TYR A 103 -13.83 -1.38 -1.41
N ILE A 104 -12.88 -0.65 -0.84
CA ILE A 104 -11.46 -0.81 -1.09
C ILE A 104 -10.94 -1.83 -0.08
N LEU A 105 -10.29 -2.89 -0.55
CA LEU A 105 -9.43 -3.70 0.27
C LEU A 105 -8.01 -3.21 0.10
N GLU A 106 -7.43 -2.72 1.19
CA GLU A 106 -6.07 -2.23 1.22
C GLU A 106 -5.24 -3.11 2.16
N ALA A 107 -4.15 -3.63 1.65
CA ALA A 107 -3.14 -4.29 2.46
C ALA A 107 -1.93 -3.38 2.61
N VAL A 108 -1.52 -3.15 3.86
CA VAL A 108 -0.35 -2.37 4.24
C VAL A 108 0.72 -3.33 4.70
N LYS A 109 1.95 -3.19 4.19
CA LYS A 109 3.10 -4.01 4.56
C LYS A 109 3.26 -4.04 6.09
N GLY A 110 3.57 -5.21 6.65
CA GLY A 110 3.71 -5.40 8.09
C GLY A 110 4.81 -4.51 8.68
N LEU A 111 4.61 -4.05 9.92
CA LEU A 111 5.53 -3.11 10.58
C LEU A 111 6.99 -3.58 10.62
N ASN A 112 7.23 -4.89 10.80
CA ASN A 112 8.58 -5.45 10.82
C ASN A 112 9.26 -5.49 9.44
N GLN A 113 8.52 -5.23 8.38
CA GLN A 113 8.99 -5.24 7.00
C GLN A 113 9.17 -3.83 6.44
N ASN A 114 8.68 -2.83 7.16
CA ASN A 114 8.90 -1.43 6.81
C ASN A 114 10.24 -0.96 7.35
N ARG A 115 11.01 -0.29 6.51
CA ARG A 115 12.24 0.35 6.96
C ARG A 115 11.92 1.69 7.61
N ALA A 116 12.63 2.01 8.68
CA ALA A 116 12.47 3.31 9.34
C ALA A 116 12.70 4.45 8.33
N GLY A 117 11.84 5.46 8.35
CA GLY A 117 11.91 6.61 7.45
C GLY A 117 11.43 6.32 6.02
N ARG A 118 10.82 5.16 5.76
CA ARG A 118 10.23 4.80 4.47
C ARG A 118 8.72 4.79 4.54
N ASP A 119 8.09 4.99 3.38
CA ASP A 119 6.63 4.86 3.28
C ASP A 119 6.21 3.41 3.52
N ALA A 120 5.08 3.22 4.17
CA ALA A 120 4.46 1.90 4.23
C ALA A 120 3.90 1.55 2.85
N ALA A 121 4.45 0.51 2.23
CA ALA A 121 3.95 0.04 0.94
C ALA A 121 2.51 -0.47 1.08
N ARG A 122 1.65 -0.06 0.14
CA ARG A 122 0.24 -0.40 0.09
C ARG A 122 -0.12 -1.07 -1.22
N VAL A 123 -0.91 -2.12 -1.14
CA VAL A 123 -1.54 -2.75 -2.32
C VAL A 123 -3.05 -2.76 -2.15
N ARG A 124 -3.79 -2.64 -3.26
CA ARG A 124 -5.25 -2.47 -3.24
C ARG A 124 -5.95 -3.36 -4.24
N THR A 125 -7.21 -3.68 -3.89
CA THR A 125 -8.21 -4.20 -4.82
C THR A 125 -9.58 -3.62 -4.44
N PHE A 126 -10.57 -3.78 -5.30
CA PHE A 126 -11.95 -3.37 -5.04
C PHE A 126 -12.86 -4.57 -4.93
N ILE A 127 -13.86 -4.47 -4.07
CA ILE A 127 -14.98 -5.41 -4.01
C ILE A 127 -16.30 -4.66 -3.97
N GLN A 128 -17.34 -5.34 -4.42
CA GLN A 128 -18.71 -4.86 -4.34
C GLN A 128 -19.64 -6.03 -4.05
N TRP A 129 -20.57 -5.84 -3.13
CA TRP A 129 -21.61 -6.83 -2.90
C TRP A 129 -22.68 -6.78 -4.00
N ALA A 130 -23.17 -7.96 -4.36
CA ALA A 130 -24.27 -8.15 -5.28
C ALA A 130 -25.24 -9.16 -4.67
N SER A 131 -26.37 -9.40 -5.33
CA SER A 131 -27.30 -10.45 -4.90
C SER A 131 -26.57 -11.81 -4.90
N GLY A 132 -26.44 -12.43 -3.72
CA GLY A 132 -25.82 -13.74 -3.57
C GLY A 132 -24.34 -13.73 -3.17
N GLY A 133 -23.69 -12.56 -3.08
CA GLY A 133 -22.27 -12.50 -2.65
C GLY A 133 -21.55 -11.22 -3.00
N TYR A 134 -20.24 -11.29 -3.15
CA TYR A 134 -19.40 -10.16 -3.58
C TYR A 134 -18.67 -10.49 -4.88
N ARG A 135 -18.29 -9.43 -5.60
CA ARG A 135 -17.39 -9.47 -6.76
C ARG A 135 -16.08 -8.76 -6.41
N SER A 136 -15.00 -9.15 -7.05
CA SER A 136 -13.69 -8.53 -6.89
C SER A 136 -13.06 -8.22 -8.25
N MET A 137 -12.01 -7.42 -8.28
CA MET A 137 -11.31 -7.04 -9.52
C MET A 137 -10.70 -8.23 -10.26
N ASN A 138 -10.41 -9.32 -9.56
CA ASN A 138 -9.77 -10.49 -10.15
C ASN A 138 -10.75 -11.56 -10.62
N SER A 139 -12.07 -11.36 -10.44
CA SER A 139 -13.07 -12.31 -10.94
C SER A 139 -14.44 -11.66 -11.08
N SER A 140 -15.14 -11.99 -12.16
CA SER A 140 -16.56 -11.67 -12.35
C SER A 140 -17.49 -12.61 -11.56
N LEU A 141 -16.99 -13.77 -11.12
CA LEU A 141 -17.75 -14.71 -10.29
C LEU A 141 -17.94 -14.18 -8.88
N LEU A 142 -19.10 -14.50 -8.30
CA LEU A 142 -19.40 -14.19 -6.91
C LEU A 142 -18.60 -15.06 -5.96
N ASN A 143 -18.15 -14.46 -4.85
CA ASN A 143 -17.52 -15.16 -3.73
C ASN A 143 -16.18 -15.84 -4.06
N ASN A 144 -15.54 -15.48 -5.17
CA ASN A 144 -14.20 -15.97 -5.45
C ASN A 144 -13.20 -15.44 -4.40
N PRO A 145 -12.17 -16.21 -4.06
CA PRO A 145 -11.09 -15.74 -3.21
C PRO A 145 -10.51 -14.42 -3.74
N ILE A 146 -10.34 -13.46 -2.85
CA ILE A 146 -9.88 -12.13 -3.21
C ILE A 146 -8.36 -12.14 -3.33
N THR A 147 -7.84 -11.56 -4.40
CA THR A 147 -6.41 -11.31 -4.53
C THR A 147 -6.14 -9.81 -4.44
N ILE A 148 -5.22 -9.44 -3.55
CA ILE A 148 -4.68 -8.09 -3.45
C ILE A 148 -3.23 -8.16 -3.91
N SER A 149 -2.92 -7.63 -5.10
CA SER A 149 -1.62 -7.80 -5.76
C SER A 149 -1.17 -6.51 -6.44
N ARG A 150 0.04 -6.53 -6.99
CA ARG A 150 0.54 -5.45 -7.85
C ARG A 150 -0.39 -5.20 -9.04
N THR A 151 -0.98 -6.25 -9.59
CA THR A 151 -1.86 -6.18 -10.77
C THR A 151 -3.17 -5.46 -10.44
N THR A 152 -3.83 -5.84 -9.34
CA THR A 152 -5.04 -5.15 -8.88
C THR A 152 -4.74 -3.74 -8.41
N THR A 153 -3.55 -3.52 -7.82
CA THR A 153 -3.09 -2.19 -7.42
C THR A 153 -2.85 -1.30 -8.63
N ALA A 154 -2.29 -1.82 -9.71
CA ALA A 154 -2.09 -1.05 -10.95
C ALA A 154 -3.41 -0.51 -11.50
N LEU A 155 -4.46 -1.33 -11.54
CA LEU A 155 -5.79 -0.86 -11.92
C LEU A 155 -6.36 0.18 -10.95
N ALA A 156 -6.19 -0.04 -9.65
CA ALA A 156 -6.64 0.92 -8.64
C ALA A 156 -5.91 2.27 -8.79
N VAL A 157 -4.61 2.26 -9.09
CA VAL A 157 -3.81 3.45 -9.39
C VAL A 157 -4.32 4.14 -10.65
N ILE A 158 -4.53 3.40 -11.75
CA ILE A 158 -5.03 3.96 -13.01
C ILE A 158 -6.41 4.60 -12.81
N GLN A 159 -7.34 3.90 -12.16
CA GLN A 159 -8.67 4.42 -11.89
C GLN A 159 -8.62 5.70 -11.05
N SER A 160 -7.81 5.71 -10.00
CA SER A 160 -7.62 6.87 -9.14
C SER A 160 -7.05 8.07 -9.90
N LEU A 161 -5.95 7.88 -10.64
CA LEU A 161 -5.27 8.94 -11.37
C LEU A 161 -6.09 9.50 -12.54
N ARG A 162 -6.92 8.66 -13.16
CA ARG A 162 -7.87 9.08 -14.20
C ARG A 162 -9.21 9.56 -13.65
N GLN A 163 -9.38 9.57 -12.31
CA GLN A 163 -10.62 9.96 -11.65
C GLN A 163 -11.81 9.10 -12.09
N LEU A 164 -11.57 7.84 -12.45
CA LEU A 164 -12.62 6.89 -12.73
C LEU A 164 -13.24 6.41 -11.42
N PRO A 165 -14.54 6.12 -11.41
CA PRO A 165 -15.15 5.54 -10.21
C PRO A 165 -14.52 4.19 -9.90
N PRO A 166 -14.29 3.85 -8.63
CA PRO A 166 -13.82 2.53 -8.24
C PRO A 166 -14.92 1.51 -8.59
N ASP A 167 -14.58 0.56 -9.46
CA ASP A 167 -15.52 -0.45 -9.94
C ASP A 167 -14.80 -1.79 -10.13
N PRO A 168 -15.07 -2.79 -9.28
CA PRO A 168 -14.46 -4.11 -9.41
C PRO A 168 -14.91 -4.84 -10.68
N LEU A 169 -16.09 -4.55 -11.19
CA LEU A 169 -16.58 -5.19 -12.42
C LEU A 169 -15.78 -4.72 -13.63
N ILE A 170 -15.51 -3.42 -13.74
CA ILE A 170 -14.63 -2.88 -14.79
C ILE A 170 -13.23 -3.50 -14.64
N GLY A 171 -12.68 -3.57 -13.41
CA GLY A 171 -11.40 -4.20 -13.16
C GLY A 171 -11.35 -5.64 -13.66
N ALA A 172 -12.34 -6.43 -13.34
CA ALA A 172 -12.43 -7.83 -13.78
C ALA A 172 -12.51 -7.96 -15.32
N LEU A 173 -13.28 -7.10 -15.98
CA LEU A 173 -13.40 -7.10 -17.43
C LEU A 173 -12.10 -6.70 -18.12
N ASP A 174 -11.45 -5.65 -17.62
CA ASP A 174 -10.20 -5.13 -18.19
C ASP A 174 -9.03 -6.09 -17.96
N LEU A 175 -9.03 -6.84 -16.86
CA LEU A 175 -8.06 -7.90 -16.63
C LEU A 175 -8.28 -9.13 -17.53
N GLY A 176 -9.39 -9.20 -18.26
CA GLY A 176 -9.73 -10.35 -19.11
C GLY A 176 -9.85 -11.64 -18.29
N VAL A 177 -10.29 -11.54 -17.03
CA VAL A 177 -10.43 -12.69 -16.13
C VAL A 177 -11.55 -13.58 -16.62
N ALA A 178 -11.21 -14.83 -16.94
CA ALA A 178 -12.23 -15.83 -17.17
C ALA A 178 -12.95 -16.14 -15.85
N ASP A 179 -14.25 -16.44 -15.95
CA ASP A 179 -15.09 -16.74 -14.79
C ASP A 179 -14.59 -17.89 -13.91
N THR A 180 -13.73 -18.71 -14.42
CA THR A 180 -13.12 -19.85 -13.73
C THR A 180 -11.75 -19.56 -13.15
N SER A 181 -11.17 -18.37 -13.37
CA SER A 181 -9.82 -18.05 -12.91
C SER A 181 -9.83 -17.72 -11.43
N VAL A 182 -9.04 -18.45 -10.66
CA VAL A 182 -8.72 -18.16 -9.25
C VAL A 182 -7.37 -17.48 -9.09
N SER A 183 -6.57 -17.46 -10.15
CA SER A 183 -5.26 -16.81 -10.17
C SER A 183 -5.39 -15.37 -10.64
N PRO A 184 -4.63 -14.42 -10.04
CA PRO A 184 -4.63 -13.06 -10.53
C PRO A 184 -4.13 -13.05 -11.99
N PRO A 185 -4.79 -12.32 -12.90
CA PRO A 185 -4.34 -12.19 -14.26
C PRO A 185 -3.01 -11.45 -14.31
N THR A 186 -2.20 -11.76 -15.29
CA THR A 186 -0.96 -11.04 -15.59
C THR A 186 -1.24 -9.93 -16.61
N PRO A 187 -0.31 -8.96 -16.77
CA PRO A 187 -0.43 -7.97 -17.83
C PRO A 187 -0.59 -8.57 -19.23
N ASP A 188 -0.03 -9.75 -19.46
CA ASP A 188 -0.09 -10.45 -20.75
C ASP A 188 -1.49 -11.03 -21.07
N THR A 189 -2.30 -11.24 -20.05
CA THR A 189 -3.69 -11.71 -20.19
C THR A 189 -4.71 -10.58 -20.23
N PHE A 190 -4.27 -9.34 -20.06
CA PHE A 190 -5.13 -8.16 -20.10
C PHE A 190 -5.81 -8.01 -21.46
N ARG A 191 -7.07 -7.64 -21.43
CA ARG A 191 -7.85 -7.26 -22.62
C ARG A 191 -8.44 -5.87 -22.40
N PRO A 192 -8.30 -4.95 -23.38
CA PRO A 192 -8.95 -3.65 -23.29
C PRO A 192 -10.46 -3.81 -23.06
N GLY A 193 -10.96 -3.15 -22.02
CA GLY A 193 -12.37 -3.18 -21.65
C GLY A 193 -13.06 -1.83 -21.87
N SER A 194 -14.17 -1.64 -21.17
CA SER A 194 -14.98 -0.42 -21.25
C SER A 194 -14.34 0.81 -20.58
N SER A 195 -13.30 0.62 -19.78
CA SER A 195 -12.58 1.70 -19.09
C SER A 195 -11.73 2.57 -20.02
N GLY A 196 -11.47 2.12 -21.25
CA GLY A 196 -10.54 2.76 -22.17
C GLY A 196 -9.06 2.67 -21.77
N ILE A 197 -8.72 1.79 -20.82
CA ILE A 197 -7.35 1.47 -20.44
C ILE A 197 -6.74 0.60 -21.52
N THR A 198 -5.59 0.99 -22.07
CA THR A 198 -4.87 0.16 -23.04
C THR A 198 -4.04 -0.90 -22.35
N GLN A 199 -3.78 -2.01 -23.04
CA GLN A 199 -2.89 -3.07 -22.55
C GLN A 199 -1.51 -2.52 -22.17
N GLN A 200 -0.95 -1.62 -23.00
CA GLN A 200 0.35 -1.01 -22.71
C GLN A 200 0.32 -0.18 -21.44
N GLN A 201 -0.69 0.65 -21.23
CA GLN A 201 -0.82 1.44 -20.01
C GLN A 201 -0.92 0.56 -18.76
N PHE A 202 -1.67 -0.51 -18.84
CA PHE A 202 -1.78 -1.47 -17.75
C PHE A 202 -0.43 -2.17 -17.48
N HIS A 203 0.28 -2.58 -18.53
CA HIS A 203 1.61 -3.16 -18.43
C HIS A 203 2.61 -2.21 -17.75
N ASP A 204 2.66 -0.96 -18.23
CA ASP A 204 3.57 0.07 -17.70
C ASP A 204 3.28 0.35 -16.23
N VAL A 205 2.02 0.58 -15.86
CA VAL A 205 1.67 0.84 -14.46
C VAL A 205 1.91 -0.38 -13.57
N THR A 206 1.69 -1.60 -14.07
CA THR A 206 2.00 -2.82 -13.32
C THR A 206 3.50 -2.95 -13.06
N ALA A 207 4.34 -2.58 -14.02
CA ALA A 207 5.79 -2.51 -13.84
C ALA A 207 6.16 -1.43 -12.81
N PHE A 208 5.61 -0.21 -12.92
CA PHE A 208 5.87 0.88 -11.97
C PHE A 208 5.43 0.53 -10.53
N VAL A 209 4.30 -0.16 -10.36
CA VAL A 209 3.88 -0.66 -9.05
C VAL A 209 4.89 -1.68 -8.52
N GLY A 210 5.37 -2.59 -9.36
CA GLY A 210 6.41 -3.56 -8.99
C GLY A 210 7.72 -2.88 -8.57
N ASP A 211 8.17 -1.89 -9.34
CA ASP A 211 9.38 -1.13 -9.05
C ASP A 211 9.25 -0.32 -7.75
N ALA A 212 8.09 0.32 -7.54
CA ALA A 212 7.80 1.03 -6.31
C ALA A 212 7.87 0.09 -5.08
N LEU A 213 7.20 -1.06 -5.16
CA LEU A 213 7.20 -2.05 -4.06
C LEU A 213 8.60 -2.61 -3.80
N SER A 214 9.40 -2.85 -4.84
CA SER A 214 10.78 -3.31 -4.74
C SER A 214 11.71 -2.27 -4.10
N ALA A 215 11.37 -0.98 -4.24
CA ALA A 215 12.09 0.14 -3.64
C ALA A 215 11.56 0.56 -2.26
N ASP A 216 10.66 -0.22 -1.66
CA ASP A 216 9.94 0.12 -0.41
C ASP A 216 9.22 1.48 -0.50
N LEU A 217 8.65 1.78 -1.67
CA LEU A 217 7.79 2.94 -1.90
C LEU A 217 6.32 2.54 -1.83
N ASP A 218 5.49 3.51 -1.49
CA ASP A 218 4.05 3.37 -1.66
C ASP A 218 3.66 3.59 -3.13
N PRO A 219 3.24 2.56 -3.87
CA PRO A 219 2.91 2.71 -5.28
C PRO A 219 1.76 3.69 -5.54
N LEU A 220 0.86 3.87 -4.56
CA LEU A 220 -0.26 4.82 -4.67
C LEU A 220 0.21 6.29 -4.67
N GLN A 221 1.42 6.55 -4.22
CA GLN A 221 2.05 7.87 -4.21
C GLN A 221 3.19 7.98 -5.24
N ALA A 222 3.85 6.87 -5.56
CA ALA A 222 5.00 6.85 -6.44
C ALA A 222 4.63 6.92 -7.92
N VAL A 223 3.44 6.46 -8.31
CA VAL A 223 2.95 6.56 -9.69
C VAL A 223 2.13 7.83 -9.86
N SER A 224 2.34 8.54 -10.94
CA SER A 224 1.61 9.76 -11.28
C SER A 224 1.21 9.80 -12.74
N LEU A 225 0.27 10.70 -13.07
CA LEU A 225 -0.18 10.97 -14.42
C LEU A 225 0.39 12.32 -14.86
N THR A 226 1.05 12.35 -16.01
CA THR A 226 1.56 13.59 -16.60
C THR A 226 0.41 14.40 -17.24
N GLY A 227 0.63 15.69 -17.48
CA GLY A 227 -0.32 16.53 -18.22
C GLY A 227 -0.60 16.03 -19.65
N ALA A 228 0.29 15.21 -20.22
CA ALA A 228 0.09 14.55 -21.52
C ALA A 228 -0.67 13.21 -21.41
N GLY A 229 -1.08 12.79 -20.21
CA GLY A 229 -1.85 11.58 -19.99
C GLY A 229 -1.00 10.28 -19.91
N ALA A 230 0.32 10.39 -19.84
CA ALA A 230 1.20 9.26 -19.65
C ALA A 230 1.37 8.96 -18.15
N PHE A 231 1.40 7.68 -17.80
CA PHE A 231 1.76 7.25 -16.45
C PHE A 231 3.28 7.24 -16.30
N VAL A 232 3.77 7.68 -15.16
CA VAL A 232 5.20 7.71 -14.85
C VAL A 232 5.43 7.31 -13.39
N LEU A 233 6.53 6.60 -13.15
CA LEU A 233 7.04 6.40 -11.81
C LEU A 233 7.84 7.65 -11.43
N GLN A 234 7.43 8.32 -10.35
CA GLN A 234 8.16 9.48 -9.86
C GLN A 234 9.54 9.05 -9.36
N SER A 235 10.56 9.62 -9.93
CA SER A 235 11.92 9.43 -9.43
C SER A 235 12.00 9.99 -8.00
N ARG A 236 12.46 9.17 -7.08
CA ARG A 236 12.85 9.59 -5.73
C ARG A 236 14.37 9.62 -5.56
N ALA A 237 15.11 9.64 -6.66
CA ALA A 237 16.53 9.89 -6.61
C ALA A 237 16.78 11.24 -5.90
N PRO A 238 17.77 11.31 -5.02
CA PRO A 238 18.08 12.54 -4.34
C PRO A 238 18.48 13.63 -5.34
N ALA A 239 18.19 14.87 -5.01
CA ALA A 239 18.65 16.00 -5.79
C ALA A 239 19.43 16.97 -4.87
N VAL A 240 20.63 17.36 -5.29
CA VAL A 240 21.43 18.39 -4.59
C VAL A 240 21.19 19.71 -5.32
N THR A 241 20.58 20.66 -4.61
CA THR A 241 20.31 22.00 -5.16
C THR A 241 21.42 22.99 -4.82
N ASP A 242 22.05 22.84 -3.64
CA ASP A 242 23.12 23.73 -3.20
C ASP A 242 24.12 23.04 -2.28
N VAL A 243 25.33 23.60 -2.19
CA VAL A 243 26.42 23.16 -1.30
C VAL A 243 27.06 24.37 -0.66
N LEU A 244 27.04 24.45 0.65
CA LEU A 244 27.60 25.58 1.43
C LEU A 244 28.59 25.11 2.49
N PRO A 245 29.80 25.71 2.53
CA PRO A 245 30.36 26.65 1.55
C PRO A 245 30.64 25.96 0.20
N ALA A 246 30.61 26.70 -0.90
CA ALA A 246 30.91 26.19 -2.24
C ALA A 246 32.40 25.85 -2.48
N LEU A 247 33.25 26.31 -1.58
CA LEU A 247 34.68 26.04 -1.53
C LEU A 247 35.05 25.64 -0.10
N ALA A 248 35.66 24.49 0.09
CA ALA A 248 36.10 24.01 1.42
C ALA A 248 37.41 23.22 1.32
N ARG A 249 38.03 22.96 2.44
CA ARG A 249 39.23 22.12 2.56
C ARG A 249 38.85 20.71 2.97
N VAL A 250 39.75 19.77 2.73
CA VAL A 250 39.68 18.46 3.36
C VAL A 250 39.60 18.62 4.88
N GLY A 251 38.62 17.98 5.50
CA GLY A 251 38.33 18.07 6.94
C GLY A 251 37.27 19.13 7.31
N ASP A 252 36.97 20.08 6.42
CA ASP A 252 35.92 21.06 6.67
C ASP A 252 34.53 20.40 6.58
N THR A 253 33.55 21.00 7.25
CA THR A 253 32.15 20.59 7.17
C THR A 253 31.45 21.40 6.11
N VAL A 254 30.66 20.72 5.28
CA VAL A 254 29.79 21.31 4.26
C VAL A 254 28.35 20.86 4.46
N THR A 255 27.42 21.74 4.12
CA THR A 255 25.98 21.46 4.13
C THR A 255 25.46 21.37 2.70
N LEU A 256 24.87 20.25 2.36
CA LEU A 256 24.16 20.04 1.11
C LEU A 256 22.69 20.33 1.34
N THR A 257 22.12 21.21 0.55
CA THR A 257 20.67 21.44 0.49
C THR A 257 20.11 20.73 -0.73
N GLY A 258 18.94 20.16 -0.61
CA GLY A 258 18.35 19.40 -1.70
C GLY A 258 16.99 18.82 -1.37
N THR A 259 16.66 17.72 -2.05
CA THR A 259 15.40 16.98 -1.82
C THR A 259 15.66 15.50 -1.84
N GLN A 260 14.74 14.75 -1.19
CA GLN A 260 14.71 13.29 -1.20
C GLN A 260 15.97 12.62 -0.63
N PHE A 261 16.63 13.28 0.27
CA PHE A 261 17.67 12.65 1.09
C PHE A 261 17.00 11.69 2.10
N ASP A 262 17.71 10.64 2.46
CA ASP A 262 17.26 9.74 3.50
C ASP A 262 17.40 10.40 4.88
N PRO A 263 16.37 10.43 5.72
CA PRO A 263 16.49 10.97 7.07
C PRO A 263 17.44 10.15 7.96
N MET A 264 17.76 8.91 7.59
CA MET A 264 18.77 8.10 8.26
C MET A 264 20.16 8.38 7.68
N LEU A 265 21.16 8.59 8.56
CA LEU A 265 22.54 8.86 8.15
C LEU A 265 23.07 7.78 7.19
N SER A 266 22.90 6.51 7.56
CA SER A 266 23.38 5.36 6.78
C SER A 266 22.65 5.15 5.44
N GLY A 267 21.50 5.79 5.26
CA GLY A 267 20.74 5.76 4.01
C GLY A 267 21.30 6.68 2.92
N ASN A 268 22.30 7.52 3.27
CA ASN A 268 22.94 8.44 2.34
C ASN A 268 24.43 8.10 2.18
N ARG A 269 24.93 8.28 0.96
CA ARG A 269 26.37 8.26 0.64
C ARG A 269 26.67 9.50 -0.19
N VAL A 270 27.60 10.31 0.28
CA VAL A 270 28.05 11.51 -0.44
C VAL A 270 29.38 11.19 -1.09
N PHE A 271 29.46 11.37 -2.39
CA PHE A 271 30.67 11.14 -3.20
C PHE A 271 31.27 12.47 -3.60
N PHE A 272 32.53 12.68 -3.25
CA PHE A 272 33.33 13.78 -3.73
C PHE A 272 34.30 13.25 -4.80
N ALA A 273 34.59 14.04 -5.82
CA ALA A 273 35.58 13.67 -6.83
C ALA A 273 36.93 13.28 -6.13
N GLY A 274 37.52 12.18 -6.57
CA GLY A 274 38.78 11.65 -6.03
C GLY A 274 38.69 10.90 -4.69
N ALA A 275 37.51 10.85 -4.05
CA ALA A 275 37.35 10.21 -2.75
C ALA A 275 36.26 9.14 -2.73
N SER A 276 36.35 8.20 -1.80
CA SER A 276 35.29 7.21 -1.54
C SER A 276 34.05 7.87 -0.91
N GLY A 277 32.89 7.27 -1.16
CA GLY A 277 31.63 7.77 -0.60
C GLY A 277 31.62 7.77 0.93
N VAL A 278 31.18 8.88 1.53
CA VAL A 278 31.12 9.09 2.99
C VAL A 278 29.67 9.17 3.48
N ILE A 279 29.48 8.79 4.74
CA ILE A 279 28.19 8.92 5.42
C ILE A 279 28.13 10.34 6.02
N PRO A 280 27.03 11.09 5.85
CA PRO A 280 26.86 12.39 6.47
C PRO A 280 26.83 12.30 8.00
N THR A 281 27.16 13.39 8.68
CA THR A 281 27.11 13.52 10.14
C THR A 281 25.71 13.97 10.62
N SER A 282 24.91 14.58 9.74
CA SER A 282 23.52 14.93 9.97
C SER A 282 22.71 14.73 8.69
N ALA A 283 21.47 14.28 8.80
CA ALA A 283 20.58 14.05 7.67
C ALA A 283 19.13 14.43 8.00
N THR A 284 18.52 15.15 7.08
CA THR A 284 17.07 15.40 6.99
C THR A 284 16.65 15.16 5.54
N PRO A 285 15.36 15.10 5.22
CA PRO A 285 14.90 14.96 3.82
C PRO A 285 15.39 16.05 2.86
N THR A 286 15.83 17.21 3.40
CA THR A 286 16.22 18.37 2.61
C THR A 286 17.62 18.89 2.88
N SER A 287 18.35 18.32 3.84
CA SER A 287 19.70 18.77 4.20
C SER A 287 20.57 17.63 4.68
N LEU A 288 21.82 17.59 4.19
CA LEU A 288 22.88 16.72 4.69
C LEU A 288 24.04 17.55 5.16
N VAL A 289 24.64 17.19 6.29
CA VAL A 289 25.89 17.76 6.76
C VAL A 289 26.98 16.69 6.65
N VAL A 290 28.09 17.01 5.97
CA VAL A 290 29.15 16.05 5.69
C VAL A 290 30.52 16.69 5.85
N VAL A 291 31.48 15.89 6.31
CA VAL A 291 32.89 16.30 6.37
C VAL A 291 33.56 15.95 5.05
N VAL A 292 34.27 16.89 4.45
CA VAL A 292 35.04 16.68 3.22
C VAL A 292 36.11 15.62 3.48
N PRO A 293 36.06 14.46 2.79
CA PRO A 293 36.97 13.36 3.11
C PRO A 293 38.39 13.57 2.58
N PRO A 294 39.38 12.88 3.16
CA PRO A 294 40.73 12.81 2.61
C PRO A 294 40.68 12.28 1.16
N GLY A 295 41.51 12.87 0.29
CA GLY A 295 41.55 12.50 -1.14
C GLY A 295 40.54 13.23 -2.02
N ALA A 296 39.64 14.00 -1.44
CA ALA A 296 38.71 14.81 -2.24
C ALA A 296 39.48 15.88 -3.05
N VAL A 297 39.11 16.02 -4.31
CA VAL A 297 39.63 17.02 -5.25
C VAL A 297 38.51 17.85 -5.82
N THR A 298 38.80 19.01 -6.38
CA THR A 298 37.81 19.81 -7.12
C THR A 298 37.21 18.99 -8.23
N GLY A 299 35.89 18.95 -8.31
CA GLY A 299 35.17 18.18 -9.30
C GLY A 299 33.68 17.95 -8.91
N ASP A 300 33.14 16.86 -9.36
CA ASP A 300 31.73 16.53 -9.16
C ASP A 300 31.45 15.95 -7.77
N LEU A 301 30.34 16.40 -7.19
CA LEU A 301 29.76 15.88 -5.96
C LEU A 301 28.42 15.23 -6.30
N GLN A 302 28.13 14.08 -5.73
CA GLN A 302 26.86 13.36 -5.87
C GLN A 302 26.41 12.77 -4.54
N VAL A 303 25.10 12.57 -4.40
CA VAL A 303 24.50 11.87 -3.28
C VAL A 303 23.82 10.61 -3.80
N SER A 304 24.11 9.48 -3.18
CA SER A 304 23.38 8.22 -3.41
C SER A 304 22.49 7.92 -2.22
N THR A 305 21.26 7.53 -2.51
CA THR A 305 20.36 6.87 -1.59
C THR A 305 19.94 5.52 -2.17
N MET A 306 19.11 4.75 -1.47
CA MET A 306 18.56 3.51 -2.05
C MET A 306 17.73 3.77 -3.32
N TYR A 307 17.28 5.00 -3.55
CA TYR A 307 16.47 5.38 -4.71
C TYR A 307 17.29 5.84 -5.91
N GLY A 308 18.59 5.78 -5.82
CA GLY A 308 19.49 6.11 -6.91
C GLY A 308 20.50 7.20 -6.55
N LEU A 309 21.12 7.72 -7.59
CA LEU A 309 22.18 8.72 -7.53
C LEU A 309 21.64 10.08 -7.98
N SER A 310 22.02 11.16 -7.28
CA SER A 310 21.70 12.52 -7.72
C SER A 310 22.42 12.87 -9.03
N ALA A 311 21.94 13.91 -9.71
CA ALA A 311 22.75 14.57 -10.71
C ALA A 311 24.06 15.11 -10.08
N THR A 312 25.08 15.32 -10.90
CA THR A 312 26.35 15.89 -10.43
C THR A 312 26.20 17.36 -10.06
N ARG A 313 26.90 17.77 -9.02
CA ARG A 313 27.04 19.16 -8.60
C ARG A 313 28.51 19.50 -8.48
N SER A 314 28.97 20.56 -9.14
CA SER A 314 30.38 21.00 -9.03
C SER A 314 30.68 21.50 -7.65
N PHE A 315 31.83 21.07 -7.08
CA PHE A 315 32.32 21.46 -5.79
C PHE A 315 33.82 21.72 -5.85
N ALA A 316 34.27 22.80 -5.21
CA ALA A 316 35.68 23.19 -5.21
C ALA A 316 36.37 22.79 -3.91
N ILE A 317 37.56 22.22 -4.03
CA ILE A 317 38.46 21.95 -2.88
C ILE A 317 39.58 22.99 -2.83
N ALA A 318 39.66 23.68 -1.71
CA ALA A 318 40.76 24.62 -1.45
C ALA A 318 42.06 23.86 -1.16
N VAL A 319 43.06 24.04 -2.00
CA VAL A 319 44.41 23.50 -1.78
C VAL A 319 45.20 24.52 -1.00
N PRO A 320 45.98 24.13 0.03
CA PRO A 320 46.89 25.06 0.70
C PRO A 320 47.87 25.64 -0.33
N PHE A 321 47.99 26.95 -0.34
CA PHE A 321 49.06 27.59 -1.14
C PHE A 321 50.42 27.25 -0.53
N SER A 322 51.23 26.52 -1.27
CA SER A 322 52.65 26.21 -0.88
C SER A 322 53.61 26.97 -1.76
N GLY A 323 53.50 28.28 -1.81
CA GLY A 323 54.41 29.14 -2.54
C GLY A 323 55.31 29.93 -1.56
N THR A 324 56.63 29.97 -1.80
CA THR A 324 57.54 30.87 -1.14
C THR A 324 57.47 32.23 -1.86
N PHE A 325 57.01 33.26 -1.18
CA PHE A 325 57.18 34.62 -1.67
C PHE A 325 58.68 35.01 -1.53
N THR A 326 59.45 35.02 -2.60
CA THR A 326 60.72 35.71 -2.66
C THR A 326 60.41 37.13 -3.03
N GLY A 327 60.39 38.04 -2.01
CA GLY A 327 60.32 39.46 -2.26
C GLY A 327 61.66 39.92 -2.87
N SER A 328 61.56 40.63 -4.00
CA SER A 328 62.67 41.42 -4.60
C SER A 328 62.65 42.82 -4.04
#